data_2f811e80cd9f55b54d6f502bd377b837
#
_entry.id   2f811e80cd9f55b54d6f502bd377b837
#
_cell.length_a   1.000
_cell.length_b   1.000
_cell.length_c   1.000
_cell.angle_alpha   90.00
_cell.angle_beta   90.00
_cell.angle_gamma   90.00
#
_symmetry.space_group_name_H-M   'P 1'
#
loop_
_entity.id
_entity.type
_entity.pdbx_description
1 polymer ?
#
loop_
_entity_poly.entity_id
_entity_poly.type
_entity_poly.pdbx_seq_one_letter_code
_entity_poly.pdbx_strand_id
1 'polypeptide(L)'
;SVVALTLGACVANQPPSVVNTPEMEYKAAKVEYAVSIIPSWYSEMPEKKGSIFTVGSATAPDLQLAVDIATLNGKVVLADRINGKLKAMTKSWMAKFGQSDVDTRVMSEIEKVAKNVIANVDVAGYSPVEVDVSAAGTQYRAFVLLEYSDKEASKIIFNRLRKDRLVYGRLRSTEAWKELDAEVNSSEKKDEGESIMNLENVIKKNRTVTVEKPST
;
A
#
# COMPACT_ATOMS: atom_id res chain seq x y z
N SER A 1 71.47 -33.84 -31.45
CA SER A 1 70.71 -32.66 -31.19
C SER A 1 69.41 -33.07 -30.43
N VAL A 2 69.43 -32.76 -29.14
CA VAL A 2 68.23 -33.01 -28.26
C VAL A 2 67.55 -31.67 -28.04
N VAL A 3 66.29 -31.55 -28.53
CA VAL A 3 65.47 -30.37 -28.29
C VAL A 3 64.63 -30.65 -27.05
N ALA A 4 64.87 -29.89 -25.96
CA ALA A 4 64.06 -29.93 -24.75
C ALA A 4 62.90 -29.00 -24.90
N LEU A 5 61.67 -29.59 -24.92
CA LEU A 5 60.39 -28.83 -24.80
C LEU A 5 60.18 -28.49 -23.31
N THR A 6 60.20 -27.21 -22.97
CA THR A 6 59.80 -26.71 -21.67
C THR A 6 58.23 -26.46 -21.71
N LEU A 7 57.45 -27.30 -21.00
CA LEU A 7 56.05 -27.09 -20.74
C LEU A 7 55.92 -25.94 -19.70
N GLY A 8 55.47 -24.80 -20.16
CA GLY A 8 55.06 -23.69 -19.27
C GLY A 8 53.78 -24.04 -18.52
N ALA A 9 53.88 -24.23 -17.21
CA ALA A 9 52.73 -24.39 -16.34
C ALA A 9 52.01 -23.04 -16.20
N CYS A 10 50.78 -22.93 -16.75
CA CYS A 10 49.85 -21.84 -16.43
C CYS A 10 49.44 -21.99 -14.97
N VAL A 11 49.95 -21.15 -14.09
CA VAL A 11 49.45 -20.96 -12.75
C VAL A 11 48.09 -20.30 -12.88
N ALA A 12 47.02 -21.09 -12.72
CA ALA A 12 45.68 -20.55 -12.61
C ALA A 12 45.60 -19.64 -11.38
N ASN A 13 45.36 -18.36 -11.63
CA ASN A 13 45.18 -17.34 -10.59
C ASN A 13 43.82 -17.65 -9.89
N GLN A 14 43.85 -18.45 -8.82
CA GLN A 14 42.65 -18.68 -8.00
C GLN A 14 42.31 -17.35 -7.32
N PRO A 15 41.04 -16.91 -7.37
CA PRO A 15 40.64 -15.75 -6.61
C PRO A 15 40.93 -16.00 -5.12
N PRO A 16 41.35 -14.98 -4.37
CA PRO A 16 41.69 -15.13 -2.97
C PRO A 16 40.50 -15.73 -2.25
N SER A 17 40.72 -16.85 -1.55
CA SER A 17 39.69 -17.44 -0.68
C SER A 17 39.30 -16.38 0.36
N VAL A 18 38.06 -15.96 0.35
CA VAL A 18 37.51 -15.04 1.36
C VAL A 18 37.58 -15.79 2.69
N VAL A 19 38.54 -15.48 3.51
CA VAL A 19 38.67 -16.03 4.86
C VAL A 19 37.56 -15.36 5.67
N ASN A 20 36.48 -16.08 5.97
CA ASN A 20 35.41 -15.60 6.84
C ASN A 20 36.00 -15.36 8.24
N THR A 21 36.06 -14.10 8.63
CA THR A 21 36.40 -13.74 10.01
C THR A 21 35.21 -14.01 10.92
N PRO A 22 35.40 -14.30 12.21
CA PRO A 22 34.29 -14.48 13.17
C PRO A 22 33.30 -13.30 13.17
N GLU A 23 33.78 -12.10 12.88
CA GLU A 23 32.93 -10.91 12.74
C GLU A 23 32.04 -10.97 11.48
N MET A 24 32.56 -11.49 10.36
CA MET A 24 31.78 -11.68 9.13
C MET A 24 30.73 -12.78 9.31
N GLU A 25 31.08 -13.87 9.98
CA GLU A 25 30.12 -14.95 10.32
C GLU A 25 29.00 -14.45 11.23
N TYR A 26 29.32 -13.66 12.26
CA TYR A 26 28.32 -13.04 13.13
C TYR A 26 27.40 -12.09 12.35
N LYS A 27 27.95 -11.26 11.47
CA LYS A 27 27.15 -10.36 10.63
C LYS A 27 26.26 -11.14 9.67
N ALA A 28 26.77 -12.21 9.06
CA ALA A 28 26.01 -13.07 8.17
C ALA A 28 24.83 -13.74 8.91
N ALA A 29 25.07 -14.34 10.06
CA ALA A 29 24.03 -14.94 10.89
C ALA A 29 22.95 -13.92 11.32
N LYS A 30 23.36 -12.68 11.63
CA LYS A 30 22.41 -11.60 11.95
C LYS A 30 21.54 -11.21 10.76
N VAL A 31 22.11 -11.17 9.55
CA VAL A 31 21.34 -10.90 8.32
C VAL A 31 20.41 -12.06 8.01
N GLU A 32 20.87 -13.30 8.11
CA GLU A 32 20.07 -14.50 7.90
C GLU A 32 18.86 -14.53 8.85
N TYR A 33 19.09 -14.29 10.13
CA TYR A 33 18.01 -14.14 11.09
C TYR A 33 17.04 -13.00 10.71
N ALA A 34 17.54 -11.84 10.32
CA ALA A 34 16.69 -10.70 9.93
C ALA A 34 15.84 -11.01 8.70
N VAL A 35 16.30 -11.86 7.79
CA VAL A 35 15.55 -12.33 6.62
C VAL A 35 14.53 -13.39 7.03
N SER A 36 14.88 -14.31 7.94
CA SER A 36 14.00 -15.42 8.36
C SER A 36 12.74 -14.96 9.10
N ILE A 37 12.77 -13.77 9.72
CA ILE A 37 11.62 -13.19 10.44
C ILE A 37 10.72 -12.32 9.56
N ILE A 38 11.01 -12.20 8.26
CA ILE A 38 10.16 -11.41 7.35
C ILE A 38 8.87 -12.19 7.08
N PRO A 39 7.68 -11.62 7.37
CA PRO A 39 6.42 -12.25 7.04
C PRO A 39 6.25 -12.47 5.54
N SER A 40 5.60 -13.55 5.13
CA SER A 40 5.38 -13.87 3.71
C SER A 40 4.64 -12.74 2.97
N TRP A 41 3.63 -12.15 3.59
CA TRP A 41 2.88 -11.03 3.04
C TRP A 41 3.70 -9.74 2.85
N TYR A 42 4.84 -9.60 3.54
CA TYR A 42 5.74 -8.46 3.34
C TYR A 42 6.52 -8.58 2.03
N SER A 43 6.95 -9.80 1.69
CA SER A 43 7.67 -10.10 0.44
C SER A 43 6.71 -10.25 -0.74
N GLU A 44 5.56 -10.86 -0.51
CA GLU A 44 4.51 -11.13 -1.49
C GLU A 44 3.22 -10.44 -1.03
N MET A 45 3.10 -9.14 -1.37
CA MET A 45 1.91 -8.37 -0.99
C MET A 45 0.64 -8.95 -1.61
N PRO A 46 -0.47 -9.01 -0.85
CA PRO A 46 -1.75 -9.41 -1.39
C PRO A 46 -2.17 -8.56 -2.59
N GLU A 47 -2.80 -9.20 -3.58
CA GLU A 47 -3.45 -8.52 -4.69
C GLU A 47 -4.97 -8.63 -4.54
N LYS A 48 -5.65 -7.49 -4.49
CA LYS A 48 -7.11 -7.40 -4.44
C LYS A 48 -7.57 -6.30 -5.38
N LYS A 49 -8.47 -6.65 -6.29
CA LYS A 49 -9.04 -5.68 -7.23
C LYS A 49 -9.73 -4.55 -6.46
N GLY A 50 -9.34 -3.32 -6.73
CA GLY A 50 -9.92 -2.14 -6.08
C GLY A 50 -9.26 -1.78 -4.75
N SER A 51 -8.08 -2.36 -4.43
CA SER A 51 -7.31 -2.04 -3.23
C SER A 51 -5.84 -1.77 -3.58
N ILE A 52 -5.25 -0.88 -2.83
CA ILE A 52 -3.81 -0.57 -2.84
C ILE A 52 -3.24 -1.10 -1.52
N PHE A 53 -2.27 -2.00 -1.61
CA PHE A 53 -1.55 -2.49 -0.43
C PHE A 53 -0.17 -1.85 -0.36
N THR A 54 0.29 -1.57 0.85
CA THR A 54 1.67 -1.12 1.12
C THR A 54 2.17 -1.74 2.40
N VAL A 55 3.48 -1.92 2.46
CA VAL A 55 4.15 -2.46 3.62
C VAL A 55 5.08 -1.42 4.22
N GLY A 56 5.24 -1.48 5.53
CA GLY A 56 6.23 -0.72 6.25
C GLY A 56 6.91 -1.59 7.30
N SER A 57 8.15 -1.30 7.61
CA SER A 57 8.86 -1.95 8.70
C SER A 57 9.73 -0.94 9.45
N ALA A 58 9.97 -1.22 10.74
CA ALA A 58 10.86 -0.44 11.58
C ALA A 58 11.41 -1.29 12.72
N THR A 59 12.52 -0.85 13.29
CA THR A 59 13.10 -1.42 14.50
C THR A 59 13.23 -0.32 15.54
N ALA A 60 12.76 -0.58 16.77
CA ALA A 60 12.82 0.36 17.86
C ALA A 60 13.00 -0.38 19.22
N PRO A 61 13.51 0.30 20.25
CA PRO A 61 13.66 -0.29 21.59
C PRO A 61 12.33 -0.54 22.30
N ASP A 62 11.26 0.14 21.88
CA ASP A 62 9.90 -0.02 22.38
C ASP A 62 8.99 -0.61 21.30
N LEU A 63 8.09 -1.51 21.71
CA LEU A 63 7.18 -2.22 20.81
C LEU A 63 6.24 -1.27 20.06
N GLN A 64 5.58 -0.36 20.82
CA GLN A 64 4.61 0.55 20.22
C GLN A 64 5.31 1.51 19.26
N LEU A 65 6.47 2.01 19.63
CA LEU A 65 7.29 2.87 18.79
C LEU A 65 7.70 2.17 17.48
N ALA A 66 8.06 0.87 17.54
CA ALA A 66 8.38 0.10 16.34
C ALA A 66 7.18 0.00 15.39
N VAL A 67 5.98 -0.29 15.92
CA VAL A 67 4.73 -0.35 15.15
C VAL A 67 4.36 1.01 14.56
N ASP A 68 4.48 2.07 15.34
CA ASP A 68 4.13 3.43 14.89
C ASP A 68 5.05 3.90 13.75
N ILE A 69 6.37 3.67 13.87
CA ILE A 69 7.33 4.01 12.81
C ILE A 69 7.10 3.12 11.58
N ALA A 70 6.85 1.82 11.74
CA ALA A 70 6.54 0.91 10.63
C ALA A 70 5.28 1.38 9.89
N THR A 71 4.23 1.76 10.64
CA THR A 71 3.00 2.32 10.09
C THR A 71 3.27 3.61 9.33
N LEU A 72 4.07 4.51 9.87
CA LEU A 72 4.45 5.75 9.20
C LEU A 72 5.20 5.49 7.89
N ASN A 73 6.14 4.55 7.89
CA ASN A 73 6.87 4.15 6.69
C ASN A 73 5.92 3.59 5.61
N GLY A 74 4.97 2.74 6.01
CA GLY A 74 3.93 2.23 5.12
C GLY A 74 3.05 3.35 4.54
N LYS A 75 2.67 4.34 5.34
CA LYS A 75 1.88 5.52 4.90
C LYS A 75 2.62 6.39 3.88
N VAL A 76 3.92 6.56 4.00
CA VAL A 76 4.73 7.32 3.02
C VAL A 76 4.65 6.65 1.64
N VAL A 77 4.83 5.33 1.59
CA VAL A 77 4.71 4.56 0.35
C VAL A 77 3.27 4.60 -0.18
N LEU A 78 2.28 4.53 0.73
CA LEU A 78 0.86 4.59 0.39
C LEU A 78 0.51 5.93 -0.27
N ALA A 79 0.97 7.04 0.27
CA ALA A 79 0.76 8.37 -0.29
C ALA A 79 1.26 8.47 -1.75
N ASP A 80 2.43 7.92 -2.04
CA ASP A 80 2.98 7.90 -3.40
C ASP A 80 2.12 7.04 -4.34
N ARG A 81 1.69 5.85 -3.92
CA ARG A 81 0.81 4.98 -4.70
C ARG A 81 -0.56 5.61 -4.97
N ILE A 82 -1.15 6.25 -3.95
CA ILE A 82 -2.41 7.00 -4.09
C ILE A 82 -2.23 8.15 -5.11
N ASN A 83 -1.14 8.90 -5.01
CA ASN A 83 -0.83 9.97 -5.97
C ASN A 83 -0.76 9.46 -7.41
N GLY A 84 -0.10 8.32 -7.62
CA GLY A 84 -0.06 7.67 -8.94
C GLY A 84 -1.46 7.29 -9.44
N LYS A 85 -2.28 6.72 -8.56
CA LYS A 85 -3.66 6.35 -8.87
C LYS A 85 -4.53 7.55 -9.20
N LEU A 86 -4.47 8.60 -8.39
CA LEU A 86 -5.22 9.85 -8.61
C LEU A 86 -4.85 10.50 -9.95
N LYS A 87 -3.57 10.51 -10.33
CA LYS A 87 -3.11 10.99 -11.65
C LYS A 87 -3.70 10.18 -12.79
N ALA A 88 -3.68 8.84 -12.68
CA ALA A 88 -4.24 7.96 -13.70
C ALA A 88 -5.76 8.14 -13.85
N MET A 89 -6.48 8.21 -12.74
CA MET A 89 -7.93 8.46 -12.72
C MET A 89 -8.29 9.81 -13.31
N THR A 90 -7.61 10.88 -12.91
CA THR A 90 -7.81 12.22 -13.47
C THR A 90 -7.65 12.22 -14.98
N LYS A 91 -6.59 11.55 -15.48
CA LYS A 91 -6.34 11.45 -16.92
C LYS A 91 -7.46 10.68 -17.64
N SER A 92 -7.97 9.60 -17.05
CA SER A 92 -9.10 8.84 -17.58
C SER A 92 -10.39 9.67 -17.61
N TRP A 93 -10.70 10.41 -16.54
CA TRP A 93 -11.87 11.27 -16.48
C TRP A 93 -11.80 12.44 -17.46
N MET A 94 -10.63 13.10 -17.58
CA MET A 94 -10.41 14.15 -18.57
C MET A 94 -10.64 13.62 -20.00
N ALA A 95 -10.23 12.40 -20.31
CA ALA A 95 -10.49 11.78 -21.60
C ALA A 95 -11.99 11.55 -21.83
N LYS A 96 -12.74 11.07 -20.82
CA LYS A 96 -14.21 10.89 -20.90
C LYS A 96 -14.94 12.24 -21.07
N PHE A 97 -14.57 13.24 -20.29
CA PHE A 97 -15.17 14.59 -20.41
C PHE A 97 -14.81 15.30 -21.70
N GLY A 98 -13.61 15.06 -22.25
CA GLY A 98 -13.18 15.61 -23.54
C GLY A 98 -13.93 15.05 -24.75
N GLN A 99 -14.57 13.89 -24.60
CA GLN A 99 -15.50 13.32 -25.60
C GLN A 99 -16.90 13.95 -25.52
N SER A 100 -17.22 14.60 -24.41
CA SER A 100 -18.44 15.37 -24.23
C SER A 100 -18.15 16.82 -24.67
N ASP A 101 -19.16 17.55 -25.13
CA ASP A 101 -19.03 18.95 -25.59
C ASP A 101 -18.73 19.92 -24.42
N VAL A 102 -17.57 19.69 -23.76
CA VAL A 102 -17.13 20.41 -22.56
C VAL A 102 -16.11 21.46 -22.94
N ASP A 103 -16.38 22.71 -22.56
CA ASP A 103 -15.53 23.85 -22.79
C ASP A 103 -14.10 23.66 -22.23
N THR A 104 -13.10 24.08 -22.99
CA THR A 104 -11.68 24.06 -22.62
C THR A 104 -11.40 24.71 -21.25
N ARG A 105 -12.16 25.74 -20.88
CA ARG A 105 -12.06 26.39 -19.59
C ARG A 105 -12.44 25.48 -18.42
N VAL A 106 -13.50 24.66 -18.60
CA VAL A 106 -13.93 23.67 -17.62
C VAL A 106 -12.89 22.57 -17.49
N MET A 107 -12.33 22.12 -18.61
CA MET A 107 -11.23 21.13 -18.61
C MET A 107 -10.00 21.61 -17.85
N SER A 108 -9.61 22.87 -18.03
CA SER A 108 -8.50 23.48 -17.30
C SER A 108 -8.78 23.55 -15.79
N GLU A 109 -10.03 23.83 -15.39
CA GLU A 109 -10.39 23.85 -13.96
C GLU A 109 -10.42 22.46 -13.34
N ILE A 110 -10.90 21.43 -14.06
CA ILE A 110 -10.79 20.04 -13.63
C ILE A 110 -9.32 19.66 -13.35
N GLU A 111 -8.44 19.99 -14.28
CA GLU A 111 -7.00 19.72 -14.15
C GLU A 111 -6.40 20.42 -12.94
N LYS A 112 -6.75 21.68 -12.71
CA LYS A 112 -6.29 22.46 -11.56
C LYS A 112 -6.77 21.87 -10.24
N VAL A 113 -8.07 21.51 -10.14
CA VAL A 113 -8.63 20.86 -8.96
C VAL A 113 -7.91 19.54 -8.68
N ALA A 114 -7.72 18.71 -9.72
CA ALA A 114 -7.02 17.44 -9.60
C ALA A 114 -5.55 17.60 -9.15
N LYS A 115 -4.82 18.56 -9.72
CA LYS A 115 -3.44 18.89 -9.30
C LYS A 115 -3.39 19.28 -7.82
N ASN A 116 -4.35 20.06 -7.34
CA ASN A 116 -4.43 20.44 -5.92
C ASN A 116 -4.72 19.26 -5.01
N VAL A 117 -5.57 18.31 -5.42
CA VAL A 117 -5.83 17.08 -4.68
C VAL A 117 -4.58 16.22 -4.60
N ILE A 118 -3.88 16.03 -5.71
CA ILE A 118 -2.64 15.23 -5.78
C ILE A 118 -1.53 15.86 -4.94
N ALA A 119 -1.41 17.17 -4.91
CA ALA A 119 -0.38 17.88 -4.14
C ALA A 119 -0.62 17.79 -2.61
N ASN A 120 -1.87 17.61 -2.19
CA ASN A 120 -2.29 17.58 -0.79
C ASN A 120 -3.02 16.26 -0.47
N VAL A 121 -2.44 15.13 -0.88
CA VAL A 121 -3.04 13.81 -0.63
C VAL A 121 -3.12 13.57 0.88
N ASP A 122 -4.34 13.36 1.35
CA ASP A 122 -4.60 12.83 2.67
C ASP A 122 -4.73 11.30 2.55
N VAL A 123 -3.91 10.59 3.30
CA VAL A 123 -3.97 9.11 3.40
C VAL A 123 -5.00 8.62 4.42
N ALA A 124 -5.88 9.50 4.92
CA ALA A 124 -6.98 9.09 5.77
C ALA A 124 -7.85 8.03 5.06
N GLY A 125 -8.35 7.06 5.81
CA GLY A 125 -9.12 5.94 5.26
C GLY A 125 -8.30 4.69 4.93
N TYR A 126 -7.00 4.64 5.27
CA TYR A 126 -6.25 3.39 5.27
C TYR A 126 -6.67 2.50 6.43
N SER A 127 -6.50 1.19 6.27
CA SER A 127 -6.67 0.21 7.35
C SER A 127 -5.39 -0.62 7.49
N PRO A 128 -4.85 -0.80 8.70
CA PRO A 128 -3.87 -1.85 8.94
C PRO A 128 -4.57 -3.21 8.83
N VAL A 129 -4.03 -4.09 7.99
CA VAL A 129 -4.57 -5.43 7.72
C VAL A 129 -3.81 -6.48 8.51
N GLU A 130 -2.48 -6.36 8.53
CA GLU A 130 -1.58 -7.26 9.25
C GLU A 130 -0.54 -6.45 10.01
N VAL A 131 -0.19 -6.94 11.19
CA VAL A 131 0.91 -6.41 12.01
C VAL A 131 1.65 -7.60 12.61
N ASP A 132 2.92 -7.74 12.26
CA ASP A 132 3.82 -8.73 12.83
C ASP A 132 4.95 -8.07 13.61
N VAL A 133 5.30 -8.65 14.74
CA VAL A 133 6.42 -8.18 15.56
C VAL A 133 7.35 -9.33 15.91
N SER A 134 8.64 -9.10 15.74
CA SER A 134 9.71 -10.05 16.04
C SER A 134 10.82 -9.39 16.86
N ALA A 135 11.57 -10.21 17.59
CA ALA A 135 12.77 -9.73 18.26
C ALA A 135 13.87 -9.37 17.24
N ALA A 136 14.60 -8.30 17.46
CA ALA A 136 15.75 -7.90 16.67
C ALA A 136 16.91 -7.54 17.61
N GLY A 137 17.59 -8.58 18.14
CA GLY A 137 18.55 -8.43 19.22
C GLY A 137 17.86 -7.94 20.50
N THR A 138 18.19 -6.75 20.97
CA THR A 138 17.58 -6.10 22.17
C THR A 138 16.44 -5.13 21.79
N GLN A 139 15.97 -5.18 20.55
CA GLN A 139 14.93 -4.28 20.03
C GLN A 139 13.76 -5.09 19.45
N TYR A 140 12.66 -4.39 19.19
CA TYR A 140 11.49 -4.93 18.49
C TYR A 140 11.55 -4.54 17.01
N ARG A 141 11.33 -5.50 16.12
CA ARG A 141 11.12 -5.24 14.71
C ARG A 141 9.66 -5.44 14.37
N ALA A 142 9.01 -4.40 13.88
CA ALA A 142 7.63 -4.44 13.44
C ALA A 142 7.53 -4.43 11.90
N PHE A 143 6.55 -5.18 11.39
CA PHE A 143 6.12 -5.18 10.00
C PHE A 143 4.63 -4.85 9.99
N VAL A 144 4.20 -3.99 9.07
CA VAL A 144 2.81 -3.54 8.96
C VAL A 144 2.39 -3.61 7.50
N LEU A 145 1.22 -4.22 7.25
CA LEU A 145 0.53 -4.20 5.96
C LEU A 145 -0.64 -3.22 6.04
N LEU A 146 -0.67 -2.26 5.13
CA LEU A 146 -1.74 -1.28 5.01
C LEU A 146 -2.55 -1.54 3.74
N GLU A 147 -3.87 -1.47 3.84
CA GLU A 147 -4.80 -1.47 2.71
C GLU A 147 -5.46 -0.09 2.57
N TYR A 148 -5.61 0.34 1.33
CA TYR A 148 -6.35 1.54 0.95
C TYR A 148 -7.25 1.25 -0.24
N SER A 149 -8.53 1.59 -0.13
CA SER A 149 -9.49 1.34 -1.21
C SER A 149 -9.34 2.34 -2.36
N ASP A 150 -9.33 1.85 -3.59
CA ASP A 150 -9.40 2.67 -4.81
C ASP A 150 -10.63 3.60 -4.82
N LYS A 151 -11.71 3.16 -4.18
CA LYS A 151 -12.96 3.92 -4.04
C LYS A 151 -12.76 5.18 -3.21
N GLU A 152 -11.97 5.11 -2.14
CA GLU A 152 -11.65 6.28 -1.34
C GLU A 152 -10.87 7.32 -2.16
N ALA A 153 -9.95 6.87 -3.01
CA ALA A 153 -9.25 7.76 -3.94
C ALA A 153 -10.24 8.45 -4.91
N SER A 154 -11.21 7.70 -5.45
CA SER A 154 -12.24 8.25 -6.34
C SER A 154 -13.11 9.30 -5.63
N LYS A 155 -13.56 9.01 -4.41
CA LYS A 155 -14.35 9.92 -3.58
C LYS A 155 -13.63 11.25 -3.31
N ILE A 156 -12.33 11.21 -3.05
CA ILE A 156 -11.55 12.42 -2.78
C ILE A 156 -11.63 13.40 -3.96
N ILE A 157 -11.32 12.94 -5.18
CA ILE A 157 -11.38 13.80 -6.37
C ILE A 157 -12.81 14.21 -6.68
N PHE A 158 -13.76 13.25 -6.70
CA PHE A 158 -15.16 13.52 -7.00
C PHE A 158 -15.76 14.58 -6.08
N ASN A 159 -15.57 14.45 -4.76
CA ASN A 159 -16.07 15.41 -3.79
C ASN A 159 -15.43 16.80 -3.97
N ARG A 160 -14.18 16.85 -4.39
CA ARG A 160 -13.51 18.13 -4.67
C ARG A 160 -14.05 18.78 -5.92
N LEU A 161 -14.24 18.02 -7.01
CA LEU A 161 -14.87 18.52 -8.25
C LEU A 161 -16.31 18.96 -8.01
N ARG A 162 -17.07 18.24 -7.18
CA ARG A 162 -18.44 18.58 -6.82
C ARG A 162 -18.54 19.91 -6.04
N LYS A 163 -17.55 20.24 -5.23
CA LYS A 163 -17.47 21.52 -4.49
C LYS A 163 -17.09 22.70 -5.38
N ASP A 164 -16.48 22.48 -6.54
CA ASP A 164 -16.17 23.53 -7.48
C ASP A 164 -17.43 23.93 -8.27
N ARG A 165 -17.87 25.18 -8.11
CA ARG A 165 -19.12 25.67 -8.70
C ARG A 165 -19.11 25.65 -10.24
N LEU A 166 -17.96 25.99 -10.86
CA LEU A 166 -17.84 26.03 -12.30
C LEU A 166 -17.88 24.62 -12.89
N VAL A 167 -17.06 23.73 -12.33
CA VAL A 167 -16.96 22.33 -12.75
C VAL A 167 -18.30 21.63 -12.56
N TYR A 168 -18.86 21.66 -11.36
CA TYR A 168 -20.14 21.00 -11.06
C TYR A 168 -21.30 21.56 -11.89
N GLY A 169 -21.39 22.90 -12.02
CA GLY A 169 -22.44 23.54 -12.80
C GLY A 169 -22.46 23.15 -14.29
N ARG A 170 -21.30 22.82 -14.85
CA ARG A 170 -21.14 22.43 -16.27
C ARG A 170 -21.22 20.91 -16.48
N LEU A 171 -20.71 20.14 -15.53
CA LEU A 171 -20.58 18.68 -15.71
C LEU A 171 -21.79 17.89 -15.22
N ARG A 172 -22.57 18.38 -14.25
CA ARG A 172 -23.65 17.61 -13.58
C ARG A 172 -24.70 17.02 -14.52
N SER A 173 -24.90 17.63 -15.70
CA SER A 173 -25.86 17.17 -16.72
C SER A 173 -25.24 16.20 -17.73
N THR A 174 -23.92 16.05 -17.75
CA THR A 174 -23.26 15.16 -18.69
C THR A 174 -23.40 13.69 -18.27
N GLU A 175 -23.45 12.79 -19.23
CA GLU A 175 -23.53 11.35 -18.99
C GLU A 175 -22.28 10.85 -18.23
N ALA A 176 -21.09 11.34 -18.62
CA ALA A 176 -19.84 11.03 -17.94
C ALA A 176 -19.84 11.40 -16.45
N TRP A 177 -20.53 12.48 -16.05
CA TRP A 177 -20.70 12.83 -14.64
C TRP A 177 -21.64 11.88 -13.92
N LYS A 178 -22.75 11.50 -14.54
CA LYS A 178 -23.71 10.55 -13.95
C LYS A 178 -23.09 9.18 -13.75
N GLU A 179 -22.29 8.70 -14.71
CA GLU A 179 -21.53 7.44 -14.56
C GLU A 179 -20.57 7.51 -13.38
N LEU A 180 -19.85 8.62 -13.25
CA LEU A 180 -18.90 8.83 -12.17
C LEU A 180 -19.59 8.90 -10.81
N ASP A 181 -20.72 9.64 -10.72
CA ASP A 181 -21.54 9.72 -9.52
C ASP A 181 -22.09 8.34 -9.12
N ALA A 182 -22.56 7.57 -10.08
CA ALA A 182 -23.01 6.19 -9.85
C ALA A 182 -21.87 5.27 -9.38
N GLU A 183 -20.67 5.38 -9.95
CA GLU A 183 -19.49 4.61 -9.57
C GLU A 183 -19.09 4.91 -8.11
N VAL A 184 -19.06 6.18 -7.71
CA VAL A 184 -18.71 6.62 -6.36
C VAL A 184 -19.78 6.21 -5.34
N ASN A 185 -21.09 6.44 -5.66
CA ASN A 185 -22.19 6.16 -4.74
C ASN A 185 -22.55 4.67 -4.63
N SER A 186 -22.36 3.86 -5.67
CA SER A 186 -22.56 2.41 -5.60
C SER A 186 -21.62 1.75 -4.58
N SER A 187 -20.50 2.39 -4.31
CA SER A 187 -19.52 1.93 -3.34
C SER A 187 -19.96 2.18 -1.89
N GLU A 188 -20.68 3.26 -1.58
CA GLU A 188 -21.14 3.57 -0.23
C GLU A 188 -22.13 2.52 0.29
N LYS A 189 -23.10 2.14 -0.53
CA LYS A 189 -24.10 1.11 -0.17
C LYS A 189 -23.48 -0.26 0.11
N LYS A 190 -22.39 -0.59 -0.55
CA LYS A 190 -21.73 -1.88 -0.37
C LYS A 190 -20.86 -1.91 0.90
N ASP A 191 -20.18 -0.80 1.21
CA ASP A 191 -19.36 -0.68 2.41
C ASP A 191 -20.23 -0.61 3.69
N GLU A 192 -21.40 0.05 3.63
CA GLU A 192 -22.40 0.01 4.71
C GLU A 192 -22.95 -1.41 4.92
N GLY A 193 -23.26 -2.14 3.85
CA GLY A 193 -23.75 -3.51 3.92
C GLY A 193 -22.71 -4.49 4.51
N GLU A 194 -21.45 -4.39 4.11
CA GLU A 194 -20.36 -5.20 4.69
C GLU A 194 -20.10 -4.86 6.16
N SER A 195 -20.14 -3.58 6.53
CA SER A 195 -19.96 -3.15 7.92
C SER A 195 -21.10 -3.67 8.82
N ILE A 196 -22.35 -3.61 8.36
CA ILE A 196 -23.51 -4.15 9.10
C ILE A 196 -23.39 -5.67 9.24
N MET A 197 -23.02 -6.38 8.18
CA MET A 197 -22.87 -7.83 8.20
C MET A 197 -21.71 -8.27 9.13
N ASN A 198 -20.62 -7.53 9.18
CA ASN A 198 -19.52 -7.78 10.11
C ASN A 198 -19.93 -7.54 11.57
N LEU A 199 -20.68 -6.47 11.85
CA LEU A 199 -21.25 -6.20 13.18
C LEU A 199 -22.21 -7.29 13.62
N GLU A 200 -23.10 -7.76 12.73
CA GLU A 200 -24.00 -8.88 13.04
C GLU A 200 -23.26 -10.18 13.33
N ASN A 201 -22.18 -10.47 12.59
CA ASN A 201 -21.34 -11.64 12.81
C ASN A 201 -20.60 -11.58 14.16
N VAL A 202 -20.10 -10.40 14.55
CA VAL A 202 -19.47 -10.18 15.86
C VAL A 202 -20.49 -10.34 16.98
N ILE A 203 -21.70 -9.81 16.84
CA ILE A 203 -22.79 -9.94 17.81
C ILE A 203 -23.22 -11.40 17.95
N LYS A 204 -23.37 -12.15 16.85
CA LYS A 204 -23.67 -13.59 16.87
C LYS A 204 -22.60 -14.39 17.56
N LYS A 205 -21.31 -14.11 17.28
CA LYS A 205 -20.17 -14.79 17.90
C LYS A 205 -20.12 -14.55 19.43
N ASN A 206 -20.39 -13.33 19.87
CA ASN A 206 -20.42 -13.01 21.31
C ASN A 206 -21.65 -13.58 22.02
N ARG A 207 -22.78 -13.81 21.34
CA ARG A 207 -23.96 -14.50 21.91
C ARG A 207 -23.74 -15.98 22.14
N THR A 208 -22.94 -16.65 21.30
CA THR A 208 -22.64 -18.09 21.46
C THR A 208 -21.65 -18.38 22.59
N VAL A 209 -20.83 -17.41 23.00
CA VAL A 209 -19.87 -17.57 24.11
C VAL A 209 -20.55 -17.46 25.50
N THR A 210 -21.74 -16.90 25.59
CA THR A 210 -22.42 -16.63 26.89
C THR A 210 -23.30 -17.78 27.40
N VAL A 211 -23.33 -18.96 26.78
CA VAL A 211 -24.23 -20.08 27.11
C VAL A 211 -23.50 -21.34 27.62
N GLU A 212 -22.25 -21.29 27.96
CA GLU A 212 -21.66 -22.39 28.77
C GLU A 212 -21.89 -22.11 30.25
N LYS A 213 -22.97 -22.73 30.75
CA LYS A 213 -23.33 -22.80 32.17
C LYS A 213 -22.34 -23.74 32.86
N PRO A 214 -21.68 -23.37 33.98
CA PRO A 214 -20.86 -24.31 34.72
C PRO A 214 -21.76 -25.43 35.29
N SER A 215 -21.42 -26.67 34.93
CA SER A 215 -21.98 -27.86 35.55
C SER A 215 -21.47 -27.96 36.98
N THR A 216 -22.39 -27.95 37.91
CA THR A 216 -22.22 -28.38 39.32
C THR A 216 -21.73 -29.84 39.45
#